data_f9c72f61f40f9a01457f6e42fc8ecfcd
#
_entry.id   f9c72f61f40f9a01457f6e42fc8ecfcd
#
_cell.length_a   1.000
_cell.length_b   1.000
_cell.length_c   1.000
_cell.angle_alpha   90.00
_cell.angle_beta   90.00
_cell.angle_gamma   90.00
#
_symmetry.space_group_name_H-M   'P 1'
#
loop_
_entity.id
_entity.type
_entity.pdbx_description
1 polymer ?
#
loop_
_entity_poly.entity_id
_entity_poly.type
_entity_poly.pdbx_seq_one_letter_code
_entity_poly.pdbx_strand_id
1 'polypeptide(L)'
;MLTVKQIEAAKPKEKPYRLLDGNGLYLYVPVSGKKVWQLRYKIDGKEKILTVGKYPLMTLQEARDKAWTARKDISVGIDPVKAKKASSNNNSFSAIYKEWYEHKKQVWSVGYATELAKMFDDDILPIIGGLEIQDIEPIQLLEVIRRFEDRGAMERANKARRRCGEVFRYAIVTGRAKYNPAPDLADAMKGYRKKNFPFLPADQIPAFNKALATFSGSIVSLIATKVLRYTALRTKELRSMQWKNVDFENRIITIDASVMKGRKIHVVPMSDQVVELLTTLSSITKPVSEFVFAGRNDKKKPICENAVLLVIKQIGYEGLESGHGFRHEFSTIMNEHEWPADAIEVQLAHANGGSVRGIYNHAQYLDKRREMMQWWADWLDGKVD
;
A
#
# COMPACT_ATOMS: atom_id res chain seq x y z
N MET A 1 -9.82 38.42 -43.88
CA MET A 1 -8.90 38.02 -42.83
C MET A 1 -8.68 39.19 -41.88
N LEU A 2 -8.59 38.92 -40.57
CA LEU A 2 -8.36 39.95 -39.56
C LEU A 2 -6.91 40.45 -39.62
N THR A 3 -6.68 41.68 -39.22
CA THR A 3 -5.37 42.28 -38.99
C THR A 3 -5.14 42.47 -37.48
N VAL A 4 -3.90 42.56 -37.05
CA VAL A 4 -3.56 42.81 -35.64
C VAL A 4 -4.21 44.10 -35.15
N LYS A 5 -4.20 45.18 -35.97
CA LYS A 5 -4.87 46.46 -35.66
C LYS A 5 -6.39 46.29 -35.39
N GLN A 6 -7.08 45.46 -36.19
CA GLN A 6 -8.51 45.18 -35.99
C GLN A 6 -8.76 44.36 -34.70
N ILE A 7 -7.88 43.45 -34.37
CA ILE A 7 -7.97 42.64 -33.15
C ILE A 7 -7.77 43.52 -31.90
N GLU A 8 -6.79 44.39 -31.93
CA GLU A 8 -6.51 45.35 -30.83
C GLU A 8 -7.65 46.33 -30.63
N ALA A 9 -8.16 46.87 -31.75
CA ALA A 9 -9.28 47.85 -31.78
C ALA A 9 -10.63 47.22 -31.33
N ALA A 10 -10.77 45.90 -31.30
CA ALA A 10 -12.02 45.24 -30.92
C ALA A 10 -12.27 45.43 -29.41
N LYS A 11 -13.19 46.32 -29.04
CA LYS A 11 -13.61 46.61 -27.66
C LYS A 11 -14.84 45.78 -27.28
N PRO A 12 -15.03 45.46 -25.99
CA PRO A 12 -16.27 44.83 -25.53
C PRO A 12 -17.49 45.72 -25.80
N LYS A 13 -18.62 45.07 -26.08
CA LYS A 13 -19.91 45.72 -26.31
C LYS A 13 -20.94 45.15 -25.33
N GLU A 14 -22.15 45.74 -25.29
CA GLU A 14 -23.25 45.28 -24.45
C GLU A 14 -23.59 43.78 -24.66
N LYS A 15 -23.39 43.29 -25.88
CA LYS A 15 -23.55 41.87 -26.22
C LYS A 15 -22.26 41.29 -26.77
N PRO A 16 -21.94 40.02 -26.48
CA PRO A 16 -20.76 39.38 -27.04
C PRO A 16 -20.88 39.26 -28.57
N TYR A 17 -19.78 39.39 -29.25
CA TYR A 17 -19.74 39.28 -30.72
C TYR A 17 -18.51 38.51 -31.22
N ARG A 18 -18.54 38.14 -32.50
CA ARG A 18 -17.46 37.45 -33.17
C ARG A 18 -16.99 38.21 -34.39
N LEU A 19 -15.69 38.26 -34.60
CA LEU A 19 -15.04 38.76 -35.81
C LEU A 19 -14.47 37.58 -36.59
N LEU A 20 -14.89 37.41 -37.82
CA LEU A 20 -14.43 36.33 -38.70
C LEU A 20 -13.03 36.63 -39.21
N ASP A 21 -12.07 35.71 -38.99
CA ASP A 21 -10.77 35.78 -39.64
C ASP A 21 -10.76 35.06 -40.99
N GLY A 22 -11.38 33.91 -41.05
CA GLY A 22 -11.47 33.08 -42.24
C GLY A 22 -11.52 31.59 -41.90
N ASN A 23 -12.06 30.80 -42.84
CA ASN A 23 -12.08 29.34 -42.70
C ASN A 23 -12.64 28.84 -41.35
N GLY A 24 -13.66 29.48 -40.78
CA GLY A 24 -14.29 29.11 -39.51
C GLY A 24 -13.53 29.57 -38.26
N LEU A 25 -12.42 30.29 -38.39
CA LEU A 25 -11.71 30.90 -37.26
C LEU A 25 -12.31 32.25 -36.94
N TYR A 26 -12.66 32.51 -35.69
CA TYR A 26 -13.23 33.73 -35.17
C TYR A 26 -12.48 34.23 -33.94
N LEU A 27 -12.39 35.56 -33.82
CA LEU A 27 -12.11 36.21 -32.55
C LEU A 27 -13.42 36.46 -31.83
N TYR A 28 -13.67 35.75 -30.72
CA TYR A 28 -14.83 35.99 -29.86
C TYR A 28 -14.48 37.06 -28.82
N VAL A 29 -15.29 38.09 -28.76
CA VAL A 29 -15.18 39.21 -27.82
C VAL A 29 -16.35 39.16 -26.85
N PRO A 30 -16.16 38.61 -25.63
CA PRO A 30 -17.19 38.59 -24.59
C PRO A 30 -17.37 39.97 -23.97
N VAL A 31 -18.47 40.19 -23.27
CA VAL A 31 -18.74 41.41 -22.51
C VAL A 31 -17.65 41.74 -21.51
N SER A 32 -16.99 40.71 -20.93
CA SER A 32 -15.85 40.83 -20.01
C SER A 32 -14.54 41.36 -20.66
N GLY A 33 -14.51 41.51 -21.98
CA GLY A 33 -13.36 41.99 -22.73
C GLY A 33 -12.22 40.96 -22.96
N LYS A 34 -12.29 39.78 -22.38
CA LYS A 34 -11.26 38.74 -22.54
C LYS A 34 -11.41 38.02 -23.87
N LYS A 35 -10.71 38.50 -24.91
CA LYS A 35 -10.80 37.98 -26.28
C LYS A 35 -10.32 36.54 -26.38
N VAL A 36 -11.04 35.70 -27.15
CA VAL A 36 -10.75 34.26 -27.30
C VAL A 36 -10.86 33.84 -28.75
N TRP A 37 -9.88 33.09 -29.25
CA TRP A 37 -9.88 32.45 -30.53
C TRP A 37 -10.79 31.23 -30.52
N GLN A 38 -11.73 31.14 -31.46
CA GLN A 38 -12.69 30.06 -31.63
C GLN A 38 -12.68 29.55 -33.06
N LEU A 39 -12.64 28.25 -33.26
CA LEU A 39 -12.83 27.61 -34.55
C LEU A 39 -14.22 26.97 -34.55
N ARG A 40 -15.07 27.40 -35.50
CA ARG A 40 -16.38 26.79 -35.78
C ARG A 40 -16.21 25.79 -36.91
N TYR A 41 -16.69 24.58 -36.70
CA TYR A 41 -16.54 23.48 -37.64
C TYR A 41 -17.76 22.57 -37.60
N LYS A 42 -17.93 21.73 -38.63
CA LYS A 42 -19.00 20.74 -38.73
C LYS A 42 -18.37 19.35 -38.81
N ILE A 43 -18.85 18.40 -37.98
CA ILE A 43 -18.46 17.01 -38.01
C ILE A 43 -19.68 16.15 -37.67
N ASP A 44 -19.87 15.02 -38.36
CA ASP A 44 -21.05 14.15 -38.21
C ASP A 44 -22.39 14.91 -38.35
N GLY A 45 -22.45 15.88 -39.26
CA GLY A 45 -23.64 16.71 -39.46
C GLY A 45 -23.91 17.77 -38.39
N LYS A 46 -23.15 17.84 -37.31
CA LYS A 46 -23.33 18.75 -36.15
C LYS A 46 -22.29 19.86 -36.16
N GLU A 47 -22.76 21.09 -35.91
CA GLU A 47 -21.87 22.22 -35.71
C GLU A 47 -21.28 22.20 -34.30
N LYS A 48 -19.99 22.50 -34.21
CA LYS A 48 -19.22 22.56 -32.93
C LYS A 48 -18.30 23.79 -32.95
N ILE A 49 -17.90 24.20 -31.74
CA ILE A 49 -16.94 25.28 -31.51
C ILE A 49 -15.78 24.75 -30.69
N LEU A 50 -14.56 24.88 -31.23
CA LEU A 50 -13.33 24.61 -30.52
C LEU A 50 -12.74 25.94 -30.02
N THR A 51 -12.46 26.05 -28.73
CA THR A 51 -11.66 27.14 -28.19
C THR A 51 -10.20 26.87 -28.50
N VAL A 52 -9.59 27.69 -29.35
CA VAL A 52 -8.22 27.55 -29.83
C VAL A 52 -7.23 28.15 -28.83
N GLY A 53 -7.55 29.33 -28.27
CA GLY A 53 -6.71 30.00 -27.28
C GLY A 53 -7.21 31.39 -26.87
N LYS A 54 -6.51 32.02 -25.92
CA LYS A 54 -6.84 33.37 -25.42
C LYS A 54 -5.90 34.42 -26.00
N TYR A 55 -6.44 35.53 -26.50
CA TYR A 55 -5.63 36.69 -26.86
C TYR A 55 -5.41 37.56 -25.59
N PRO A 56 -4.21 38.19 -25.38
CA PRO A 56 -3.05 38.21 -26.27
C PRO A 56 -2.04 37.05 -26.07
N LEU A 57 -2.28 36.11 -25.14
CA LEU A 57 -1.40 34.98 -24.89
C LEU A 57 -1.15 34.12 -26.16
N MET A 58 -2.08 34.15 -27.08
CA MET A 58 -1.98 33.50 -28.37
C MET A 58 -2.13 34.55 -29.46
N THR A 59 -1.14 34.71 -30.30
CA THR A 59 -1.13 35.64 -31.43
C THR A 59 -2.09 35.20 -32.55
N LEU A 60 -2.36 36.08 -33.51
CA LEU A 60 -3.18 35.76 -34.68
C LEU A 60 -2.57 34.62 -35.52
N GLN A 61 -1.24 34.61 -35.67
CA GLN A 61 -0.57 33.58 -36.46
C GLN A 61 -0.64 32.23 -35.78
N GLU A 62 -0.35 32.16 -34.51
CA GLU A 62 -0.47 30.90 -33.71
C GLU A 62 -1.92 30.38 -33.72
N ALA A 63 -2.91 31.27 -33.68
CA ALA A 63 -4.32 30.85 -33.73
C ALA A 63 -4.68 30.26 -35.12
N ARG A 64 -4.12 30.83 -36.21
CA ARG A 64 -4.28 30.31 -37.57
C ARG A 64 -3.65 28.94 -37.74
N ASP A 65 -2.43 28.75 -37.22
CA ASP A 65 -1.66 27.51 -37.30
C ASP A 65 -2.37 26.38 -36.53
N LYS A 66 -2.84 26.67 -35.31
CA LYS A 66 -3.65 25.72 -34.54
C LYS A 66 -5.00 25.41 -35.18
N ALA A 67 -5.66 26.40 -35.72
CA ALA A 67 -6.92 26.18 -36.45
C ALA A 67 -6.71 25.37 -37.73
N TRP A 68 -5.59 25.50 -38.39
CA TRP A 68 -5.22 24.69 -39.55
C TRP A 68 -4.99 23.24 -39.16
N THR A 69 -4.21 22.97 -38.08
CA THR A 69 -3.98 21.63 -37.54
C THR A 69 -5.32 20.99 -37.16
N ALA A 70 -6.17 21.67 -36.39
CA ALA A 70 -7.50 21.17 -36.04
C ALA A 70 -8.37 20.81 -37.26
N ARG A 71 -8.28 21.57 -38.33
CA ARG A 71 -9.01 21.25 -39.57
C ARG A 71 -8.45 20.02 -40.28
N LYS A 72 -7.14 19.83 -40.26
CA LYS A 72 -6.53 18.63 -40.79
C LYS A 72 -7.06 17.39 -40.04
N ASP A 73 -7.19 17.47 -38.73
CA ASP A 73 -7.77 16.41 -37.93
C ASP A 73 -9.23 16.14 -38.28
N ILE A 74 -10.03 17.23 -38.43
CA ILE A 74 -11.44 17.15 -38.85
C ILE A 74 -11.58 16.51 -40.23
N SER A 75 -10.69 16.82 -41.18
CA SER A 75 -10.74 16.28 -42.54
C SER A 75 -10.54 14.75 -42.60
N VAL A 76 -9.87 14.16 -41.60
CA VAL A 76 -9.70 12.71 -41.46
C VAL A 76 -10.69 12.10 -40.44
N GLY A 77 -11.76 12.84 -40.10
CA GLY A 77 -12.82 12.34 -39.21
C GLY A 77 -12.53 12.43 -37.72
N ILE A 78 -11.44 13.04 -37.30
CA ILE A 78 -11.07 13.20 -35.88
C ILE A 78 -11.74 14.50 -35.37
N ASP A 79 -12.60 14.36 -34.34
CA ASP A 79 -13.21 15.50 -33.67
C ASP A 79 -12.23 16.09 -32.63
N PRO A 80 -11.67 17.29 -32.86
CA PRO A 80 -10.66 17.86 -31.96
C PRO A 80 -11.18 18.18 -30.57
N VAL A 81 -12.50 18.40 -30.38
CA VAL A 81 -13.09 18.57 -29.05
C VAL A 81 -13.13 17.21 -28.30
N LYS A 82 -13.53 16.14 -29.01
CA LYS A 82 -13.50 14.78 -28.43
C LYS A 82 -12.07 14.31 -28.17
N ALA A 83 -11.15 14.54 -29.11
CA ALA A 83 -9.74 14.19 -28.98
C ALA A 83 -9.09 14.92 -27.80
N LYS A 84 -9.35 16.22 -27.64
CA LYS A 84 -8.88 16.99 -26.49
C LYS A 84 -9.46 16.49 -25.17
N LYS A 85 -10.75 16.14 -25.14
CA LYS A 85 -11.42 15.57 -23.96
C LYS A 85 -10.94 14.15 -23.65
N ALA A 86 -10.68 13.34 -24.68
CA ALA A 86 -10.13 11.99 -24.53
C ALA A 86 -8.67 12.03 -24.05
N SER A 87 -7.84 12.92 -24.60
CA SER A 87 -6.46 13.09 -24.14
C SER A 87 -6.40 13.63 -22.71
N SER A 88 -7.27 14.56 -22.34
CA SER A 88 -7.43 15.04 -20.97
C SER A 88 -7.86 13.92 -20.01
N ASN A 89 -8.84 13.09 -20.40
CA ASN A 89 -9.23 11.94 -19.58
C ASN A 89 -8.10 10.88 -19.44
N ASN A 90 -7.26 10.71 -20.46
CA ASN A 90 -6.14 9.75 -20.41
C ASN A 90 -4.93 10.27 -19.63
N ASN A 91 -4.81 11.55 -19.41
CA ASN A 91 -3.70 12.18 -18.69
C ASN A 91 -4.06 12.65 -17.29
N SER A 92 -5.30 12.40 -16.83
CA SER A 92 -5.67 12.67 -15.45
C SER A 92 -4.89 11.76 -14.51
N PHE A 93 -4.62 12.25 -13.30
CA PHE A 93 -3.93 11.44 -12.27
C PHE A 93 -4.64 10.10 -12.04
N SER A 94 -5.98 10.09 -12.00
CA SER A 94 -6.76 8.85 -11.81
C SER A 94 -6.60 7.85 -12.95
N ALA A 95 -6.52 8.32 -14.21
CA ALA A 95 -6.32 7.44 -15.37
C ALA A 95 -4.93 6.78 -15.31
N ILE A 96 -3.89 7.58 -15.02
CA ILE A 96 -2.52 7.11 -14.92
C ILE A 96 -2.32 6.20 -13.71
N TYR A 97 -2.96 6.53 -12.57
CA TYR A 97 -2.99 5.65 -11.41
C TYR A 97 -3.56 4.28 -11.76
N LYS A 98 -4.69 4.21 -12.45
CA LYS A 98 -5.31 2.94 -12.85
C LYS A 98 -4.36 2.09 -13.70
N GLU A 99 -3.72 2.68 -14.71
CA GLU A 99 -2.75 1.97 -15.54
C GLU A 99 -1.56 1.46 -14.73
N TRP A 100 -0.96 2.33 -13.90
CA TRP A 100 0.14 1.96 -13.00
C TRP A 100 -0.27 0.85 -12.03
N TYR A 101 -1.46 0.95 -11.43
CA TYR A 101 -1.97 -0.04 -10.50
C TYR A 101 -2.18 -1.40 -11.17
N GLU A 102 -2.81 -1.45 -12.34
CA GLU A 102 -3.01 -2.69 -13.11
C GLU A 102 -1.67 -3.35 -13.46
N HIS A 103 -0.68 -2.56 -13.83
CA HIS A 103 0.66 -3.06 -14.13
C HIS A 103 1.36 -3.63 -12.87
N LYS A 104 1.20 -2.97 -11.72
CA LYS A 104 1.89 -3.35 -10.48
C LYS A 104 1.17 -4.42 -9.66
N LYS A 105 -0.16 -4.51 -9.72
CA LYS A 105 -0.92 -5.43 -8.87
C LYS A 105 -0.57 -6.91 -9.07
N GLN A 106 -0.01 -7.28 -10.23
CA GLN A 106 0.37 -8.67 -10.54
C GLN A 106 1.48 -9.22 -9.62
N VAL A 107 2.32 -8.34 -9.07
CA VAL A 107 3.42 -8.72 -8.17
C VAL A 107 3.10 -8.54 -6.70
N TRP A 108 1.95 -7.93 -6.39
CA TRP A 108 1.53 -7.70 -5.00
C TRP A 108 0.65 -8.84 -4.47
N SER A 109 0.59 -8.97 -3.14
CA SER A 109 -0.45 -9.80 -2.54
C SER A 109 -1.82 -9.13 -2.69
N VAL A 110 -2.88 -9.94 -2.80
CA VAL A 110 -4.26 -9.44 -2.94
C VAL A 110 -4.61 -8.46 -1.82
N GLY A 111 -4.29 -8.78 -0.57
CA GLY A 111 -4.58 -7.91 0.57
C GLY A 111 -3.88 -6.55 0.48
N TYR A 112 -2.59 -6.55 0.07
CA TYR A 112 -1.84 -5.30 -0.12
C TYR A 112 -2.42 -4.45 -1.26
N ALA A 113 -2.75 -5.08 -2.39
CA ALA A 113 -3.35 -4.40 -3.54
C ALA A 113 -4.70 -3.75 -3.15
N THR A 114 -5.57 -4.49 -2.43
CA THR A 114 -6.86 -3.98 -1.96
C THR A 114 -6.69 -2.81 -0.98
N GLU A 115 -5.78 -2.91 -0.01
CA GLU A 115 -5.50 -1.82 0.94
C GLU A 115 -4.96 -0.57 0.24
N LEU A 116 -4.09 -0.78 -0.75
CA LEU A 116 -3.53 0.32 -1.54
C LEU A 116 -4.61 1.00 -2.38
N ALA A 117 -5.45 0.23 -3.08
CA ALA A 117 -6.57 0.78 -3.85
C ALA A 117 -7.50 1.61 -2.96
N LYS A 118 -7.87 1.07 -1.79
CA LYS A 118 -8.70 1.79 -0.82
C LYS A 118 -8.08 3.11 -0.38
N MET A 119 -6.76 3.15 -0.13
CA MET A 119 -6.06 4.39 0.22
C MET A 119 -6.14 5.43 -0.91
N PHE A 120 -6.01 5.00 -2.18
CA PHE A 120 -6.16 5.91 -3.31
C PHE A 120 -7.59 6.39 -3.47
N ASP A 121 -8.58 5.50 -3.41
CA ASP A 121 -9.99 5.82 -3.63
C ASP A 121 -10.54 6.74 -2.54
N ASP A 122 -10.20 6.48 -1.27
CA ASP A 122 -10.75 7.21 -0.13
C ASP A 122 -10.02 8.55 0.11
N ASP A 123 -8.70 8.59 -0.09
CA ASP A 123 -7.89 9.70 0.42
C ASP A 123 -7.21 10.54 -0.67
N ILE A 124 -6.85 9.96 -1.83
CA ILE A 124 -6.00 10.63 -2.83
C ILE A 124 -6.80 11.10 -4.04
N LEU A 125 -7.54 10.18 -4.67
CA LEU A 125 -8.28 10.47 -5.91
C LEU A 125 -9.37 11.53 -5.73
N PRO A 126 -10.05 11.68 -4.59
CA PRO A 126 -11.02 12.77 -4.40
C PRO A 126 -10.42 14.17 -4.48
N ILE A 127 -9.10 14.31 -4.29
CA ILE A 127 -8.41 15.62 -4.30
C ILE A 127 -7.74 15.87 -5.64
N ILE A 128 -6.88 14.95 -6.09
CA ILE A 128 -6.03 15.15 -7.27
C ILE A 128 -6.41 14.26 -8.45
N GLY A 129 -7.34 13.33 -8.29
CA GLY A 129 -7.67 12.34 -9.32
C GLY A 129 -8.16 12.91 -10.64
N GLY A 130 -8.91 14.00 -10.59
CA GLY A 130 -9.44 14.67 -11.78
C GLY A 130 -8.49 15.67 -12.45
N LEU A 131 -7.35 15.97 -11.83
CA LEU A 131 -6.37 16.92 -12.35
C LEU A 131 -5.51 16.26 -13.43
N GLU A 132 -5.09 17.03 -14.44
CA GLU A 132 -4.05 16.63 -15.37
C GLU A 132 -2.75 16.42 -14.60
N ILE A 133 -2.10 15.25 -14.76
CA ILE A 133 -0.94 14.90 -13.93
C ILE A 133 0.23 15.88 -14.09
N GLN A 134 0.40 16.46 -15.28
CA GLN A 134 1.44 17.46 -15.55
C GLN A 134 1.19 18.80 -14.86
N ASP A 135 -0.06 19.09 -14.47
CA ASP A 135 -0.48 20.35 -13.87
C ASP A 135 -0.60 20.25 -12.33
N ILE A 136 -0.30 19.08 -11.77
CA ILE A 136 -0.29 18.89 -10.32
C ILE A 136 1.00 19.45 -9.73
N GLU A 137 0.85 20.52 -8.98
CA GLU A 137 1.94 21.17 -8.25
C GLU A 137 2.16 20.53 -6.87
N PRO A 138 3.34 20.74 -6.24
CA PRO A 138 3.64 20.23 -4.90
C PRO A 138 2.58 20.57 -3.87
N ILE A 139 1.97 21.76 -3.93
CA ILE A 139 0.98 22.22 -2.95
C ILE A 139 -0.30 21.35 -2.94
N GLN A 140 -0.75 20.89 -4.11
CA GLN A 140 -1.94 20.05 -4.21
C GLN A 140 -1.67 18.65 -3.66
N LEU A 141 -0.47 18.11 -3.91
CA LEU A 141 -0.08 16.83 -3.33
C LEU A 141 0.16 16.95 -1.81
N LEU A 142 0.67 18.09 -1.34
CA LEU A 142 0.82 18.36 0.09
C LEU A 142 -0.54 18.39 0.80
N GLU A 143 -1.60 18.90 0.17
CA GLU A 143 -2.95 18.86 0.73
C GLU A 143 -3.40 17.41 1.00
N VAL A 144 -3.14 16.49 0.07
CA VAL A 144 -3.40 15.05 0.27
C VAL A 144 -2.65 14.53 1.51
N ILE A 145 -1.37 14.86 1.63
CA ILE A 145 -0.52 14.42 2.75
C ILE A 145 -1.01 14.97 4.08
N ARG A 146 -1.39 16.27 4.13
CA ARG A 146 -1.91 16.92 5.35
C ARG A 146 -3.13 16.23 5.91
N ARG A 147 -4.04 15.73 5.07
CA ARG A 147 -5.22 14.96 5.55
C ARG A 147 -4.84 13.70 6.34
N PHE A 148 -3.76 13.03 5.97
CA PHE A 148 -3.25 11.91 6.77
C PHE A 148 -2.61 12.38 8.07
N GLU A 149 -1.84 13.46 8.02
CA GLU A 149 -1.18 14.05 9.20
C GLU A 149 -2.19 14.54 10.23
N ASP A 150 -3.27 15.18 9.80
CA ASP A 150 -4.32 15.71 10.68
C ASP A 150 -5.07 14.59 11.42
N ARG A 151 -5.12 13.39 10.82
CA ARG A 151 -5.64 12.16 11.45
C ARG A 151 -4.61 11.44 12.31
N GLY A 152 -3.39 11.97 12.47
CA GLY A 152 -2.27 11.30 13.17
C GLY A 152 -1.68 10.09 12.44
N ALA A 153 -2.05 9.87 11.16
CA ALA A 153 -1.67 8.70 10.38
C ALA A 153 -0.34 8.91 9.60
N MET A 154 0.74 9.26 10.30
CA MET A 154 2.02 9.67 9.71
C MET A 154 2.67 8.61 8.82
N GLU A 155 2.57 7.33 9.20
CA GLU A 155 3.11 6.23 8.38
C GLU A 155 2.34 6.11 7.05
N ARG A 156 1.01 6.27 7.10
CA ARG A 156 0.16 6.29 5.90
C ARG A 156 0.44 7.51 5.03
N ALA A 157 0.71 8.68 5.63
CA ALA A 157 1.13 9.89 4.91
C ALA A 157 2.41 9.62 4.09
N ASN A 158 3.43 9.03 4.72
CA ASN A 158 4.67 8.64 4.04
C ASN A 158 4.44 7.58 2.95
N LYS A 159 3.55 6.60 3.21
CA LYS A 159 3.16 5.59 2.21
C LYS A 159 2.47 6.25 1.01
N ALA A 160 1.51 7.15 1.25
CA ALA A 160 0.80 7.89 0.21
C ALA A 160 1.75 8.72 -0.65
N ARG A 161 2.65 9.52 -0.04
CA ARG A 161 3.67 10.28 -0.76
C ARG A 161 4.50 9.41 -1.69
N ARG A 162 5.04 8.30 -1.17
CA ARG A 162 5.88 7.39 -1.97
C ARG A 162 5.09 6.75 -3.12
N ARG A 163 3.84 6.37 -2.91
CA ARG A 163 3.00 5.73 -3.94
C ARG A 163 2.54 6.73 -5.00
N CYS A 164 2.18 7.95 -4.61
CA CYS A 164 1.96 9.03 -5.58
C CYS A 164 3.23 9.28 -6.42
N GLY A 165 4.40 9.32 -5.79
CA GLY A 165 5.66 9.47 -6.49
C GLY A 165 5.96 8.35 -7.50
N GLU A 166 5.48 7.13 -7.27
CA GLU A 166 5.58 6.03 -8.23
C GLU A 166 4.63 6.23 -9.43
N VAL A 167 3.42 6.75 -9.20
CA VAL A 167 2.48 7.11 -10.27
C VAL A 167 3.07 8.23 -11.14
N PHE A 168 3.66 9.26 -10.53
CA PHE A 168 4.35 10.33 -11.28
C PHE A 168 5.54 9.79 -12.09
N ARG A 169 6.37 8.90 -11.52
CA ARG A 169 7.47 8.28 -12.27
C ARG A 169 6.97 7.47 -13.46
N TYR A 170 5.86 6.74 -13.29
CA TYR A 170 5.22 6.03 -14.40
C TYR A 170 4.75 7.00 -15.49
N ALA A 171 4.16 8.12 -15.10
CA ALA A 171 3.74 9.18 -16.04
C ALA A 171 4.93 9.78 -16.79
N ILE A 172 6.06 10.02 -16.12
CA ILE A 172 7.27 10.55 -16.74
C ILE A 172 7.83 9.58 -17.78
N VAL A 173 7.97 8.29 -17.42
CA VAL A 173 8.50 7.26 -18.33
C VAL A 173 7.59 7.05 -19.55
N THR A 174 6.28 7.27 -19.38
CA THR A 174 5.30 7.19 -20.49
C THR A 174 5.05 8.52 -21.19
N GLY A 175 5.88 9.56 -20.94
CA GLY A 175 5.83 10.85 -21.64
C GLY A 175 4.67 11.76 -21.27
N ARG A 176 3.94 11.49 -20.18
CA ARG A 176 2.73 12.22 -19.76
C ARG A 176 2.97 13.24 -18.66
N ALA A 177 4.15 13.23 -18.03
CA ALA A 177 4.61 14.25 -17.10
C ALA A 177 6.11 14.51 -17.29
N LYS A 178 6.59 15.66 -16.81
CA LYS A 178 8.01 16.04 -16.85
C LYS A 178 8.64 16.09 -15.47
N TYR A 179 7.83 16.19 -14.42
CA TYR A 179 8.27 16.40 -13.05
C TYR A 179 7.48 15.52 -12.07
N ASN A 180 8.14 15.15 -10.98
CA ASN A 180 7.54 14.39 -9.87
C ASN A 180 7.63 15.23 -8.59
N PRO A 181 6.51 15.77 -8.08
CA PRO A 181 6.52 16.63 -6.89
C PRO A 181 6.71 15.86 -5.56
N ALA A 182 6.54 14.55 -5.55
CA ALA A 182 6.49 13.76 -4.32
C ALA A 182 7.81 13.71 -3.51
N PRO A 183 9.02 13.69 -4.10
CA PRO A 183 10.26 13.74 -3.33
C PRO A 183 10.39 15.01 -2.49
N ASP A 184 10.09 16.17 -3.06
CA ASP A 184 10.28 17.48 -2.42
C ASP A 184 9.38 17.69 -1.19
N LEU A 185 8.29 16.92 -1.10
CA LEU A 185 7.40 16.99 0.05
C LEU A 185 7.98 16.34 1.32
N ALA A 186 9.09 15.60 1.22
CA ALA A 186 9.69 14.95 2.38
C ALA A 186 10.02 15.95 3.49
N ASP A 187 10.57 17.11 3.11
CA ASP A 187 10.99 18.14 4.05
C ASP A 187 9.82 18.98 4.59
N ALA A 188 8.70 18.99 3.87
CA ALA A 188 7.48 19.68 4.30
C ALA A 188 6.59 18.84 5.23
N MET A 189 6.85 17.53 5.35
CA MET A 189 6.06 16.61 6.19
C MET A 189 6.44 16.74 7.67
N LYS A 190 5.45 16.56 8.54
CA LYS A 190 5.69 16.47 9.99
C LYS A 190 6.63 15.28 10.27
N GLY A 191 7.65 15.54 11.08
CA GLY A 191 8.60 14.50 11.50
C GLY A 191 7.88 13.32 12.17
N TYR A 192 8.20 12.10 11.75
CA TYR A 192 7.65 10.87 12.30
C TYR A 192 8.78 9.93 12.72
N ARG A 193 8.83 9.63 14.01
CA ARG A 193 9.68 8.53 14.49
C ARG A 193 8.86 7.24 14.47
N LYS A 194 9.28 6.29 13.66
CA LYS A 194 8.69 4.96 13.66
C LYS A 194 8.84 4.36 15.06
N LYS A 195 7.72 4.04 15.70
CA LYS A 195 7.75 3.28 16.96
C LYS A 195 7.97 1.81 16.62
N ASN A 196 8.91 1.18 17.29
CA ASN A 196 9.05 -0.27 17.23
C ASN A 196 7.84 -0.92 17.89
N PHE A 197 7.57 -2.17 17.52
CA PHE A 197 6.54 -2.94 18.22
C PHE A 197 6.97 -3.10 19.69
N PRO A 198 6.05 -2.86 20.63
CA PRO A 198 6.34 -3.05 22.03
C PRO A 198 6.62 -4.52 22.32
N PHE A 199 7.56 -4.77 23.21
CA PHE A 199 7.90 -6.09 23.75
C PHE A 199 8.37 -5.95 25.20
N LEU A 200 8.20 -6.99 25.98
CA LEU A 200 8.54 -6.99 27.40
C LEU A 200 10.03 -7.28 27.62
N PRO A 201 10.67 -6.59 28.57
CA PRO A 201 11.97 -7.01 29.07
C PRO A 201 11.87 -8.32 29.85
N ALA A 202 12.99 -9.06 29.96
CA ALA A 202 13.04 -10.41 30.51
C ALA A 202 12.45 -10.53 31.93
N ASP A 203 12.70 -9.54 32.78
CA ASP A 203 12.22 -9.48 34.18
C ASP A 203 10.67 -9.35 34.29
N GLN A 204 9.99 -8.90 33.26
CA GLN A 204 8.52 -8.76 33.24
C GLN A 204 7.81 -10.00 32.69
N ILE A 205 8.53 -10.93 32.07
CA ILE A 205 7.98 -12.15 31.48
C ILE A 205 7.25 -13.05 32.49
N PRO A 206 7.75 -13.28 33.71
CA PRO A 206 7.04 -14.08 34.72
C PRO A 206 5.67 -13.46 35.10
N ALA A 207 5.59 -12.14 35.19
CA ALA A 207 4.32 -11.44 35.47
C ALA A 207 3.33 -11.60 34.31
N PHE A 208 3.81 -11.48 33.07
CA PHE A 208 2.99 -11.73 31.89
C PHE A 208 2.44 -13.17 31.85
N ASN A 209 3.25 -14.16 32.16
CA ASN A 209 2.83 -15.56 32.21
C ASN A 209 1.72 -15.80 33.26
N LYS A 210 1.83 -15.19 34.43
CA LYS A 210 0.78 -15.22 35.47
C LYS A 210 -0.51 -14.58 34.96
N ALA A 211 -0.41 -13.41 34.33
CA ALA A 211 -1.57 -12.74 33.74
C ALA A 211 -2.21 -13.59 32.61
N LEU A 212 -1.39 -14.21 31.74
CA LEU A 212 -1.87 -15.08 30.67
C LEU A 212 -2.60 -16.31 31.21
N ALA A 213 -2.20 -16.84 32.36
CA ALA A 213 -2.88 -17.95 33.02
C ALA A 213 -4.27 -17.59 33.56
N THR A 214 -4.56 -16.31 33.83
CA THR A 214 -5.87 -15.82 34.28
C THR A 214 -6.84 -15.54 33.12
N PHE A 215 -6.42 -15.69 31.88
CA PHE A 215 -7.29 -15.41 30.74
C PHE A 215 -8.47 -16.38 30.68
N SER A 216 -9.69 -15.84 30.72
CA SER A 216 -10.94 -16.59 30.74
C SER A 216 -11.71 -16.59 29.41
N GLY A 217 -11.08 -16.14 28.30
CA GLY A 217 -11.70 -16.06 27.00
C GLY A 217 -11.61 -17.35 26.18
N SER A 218 -11.54 -17.20 24.86
CA SER A 218 -11.47 -18.33 23.93
C SER A 218 -10.20 -19.16 24.14
N ILE A 219 -10.35 -20.47 24.40
CA ILE A 219 -9.25 -21.42 24.52
C ILE A 219 -8.38 -21.46 23.24
N VAL A 220 -9.00 -21.34 22.06
CA VAL A 220 -8.29 -21.29 20.79
C VAL A 220 -7.37 -20.07 20.72
N SER A 221 -7.86 -18.89 21.17
CA SER A 221 -7.06 -17.66 21.19
C SER A 221 -5.93 -17.72 22.23
N LEU A 222 -6.21 -18.31 23.39
CA LEU A 222 -5.19 -18.52 24.43
C LEU A 222 -4.06 -19.43 23.93
N ILE A 223 -4.41 -20.60 23.37
CA ILE A 223 -3.42 -21.54 22.84
C ILE A 223 -2.67 -20.90 21.66
N ALA A 224 -3.35 -20.17 20.78
CA ALA A 224 -2.72 -19.43 19.69
C ALA A 224 -1.67 -18.43 20.20
N THR A 225 -1.97 -17.71 21.28
CA THR A 225 -1.02 -16.76 21.91
C THR A 225 0.19 -17.47 22.48
N LYS A 226 -0.03 -18.58 23.20
CA LYS A 226 1.06 -19.40 23.76
C LYS A 226 1.94 -20.01 22.67
N VAL A 227 1.34 -20.66 21.66
CA VAL A 227 2.08 -21.26 20.54
C VAL A 227 2.85 -20.21 19.75
N LEU A 228 2.25 -19.01 19.50
CA LEU A 228 2.96 -17.92 18.84
C LEU A 228 4.23 -17.52 19.59
N ARG A 229 4.15 -17.46 20.90
CA ARG A 229 5.27 -17.09 21.76
C ARG A 229 6.33 -18.16 21.79
N TYR A 230 5.97 -19.44 22.00
CA TYR A 230 6.89 -20.56 22.02
C TYR A 230 7.59 -20.80 20.67
N THR A 231 6.94 -20.49 19.54
CA THR A 231 7.51 -20.77 18.20
C THR A 231 8.16 -19.56 17.56
N ALA A 232 7.95 -18.36 18.10
CA ALA A 232 8.37 -17.09 17.50
C ALA A 232 7.93 -16.92 16.03
N LEU A 233 6.82 -17.55 15.60
CA LEU A 233 6.22 -17.38 14.29
C LEU A 233 5.64 -15.96 14.11
N ARG A 234 5.42 -15.52 12.86
CA ARG A 234 4.58 -14.34 12.62
C ARG A 234 3.11 -14.70 12.82
N THR A 235 2.32 -13.73 13.29
CA THR A 235 0.87 -13.93 13.52
C THR A 235 0.16 -14.49 12.28
N LYS A 236 0.52 -14.04 11.08
CA LYS A 236 -0.05 -14.56 9.83
C LYS A 236 0.33 -16.02 9.59
N GLU A 237 1.57 -16.39 9.86
CA GLU A 237 2.08 -17.76 9.71
C GLU A 237 1.32 -18.70 10.67
N LEU A 238 1.24 -18.34 11.94
CA LEU A 238 0.47 -19.09 12.94
C LEU A 238 -1.00 -19.27 12.52
N ARG A 239 -1.68 -18.19 12.18
CA ARG A 239 -3.11 -18.23 11.83
C ARG A 239 -3.41 -19.11 10.62
N SER A 240 -2.51 -19.14 9.64
CA SER A 240 -2.68 -19.90 8.40
C SER A 240 -2.32 -21.38 8.57
N MET A 241 -1.87 -21.81 9.75
CA MET A 241 -1.49 -23.19 10.02
C MET A 241 -2.70 -24.12 9.88
N GLN A 242 -2.54 -25.20 9.14
CA GLN A 242 -3.54 -26.25 8.96
C GLN A 242 -3.08 -27.54 9.65
N TRP A 243 -4.01 -28.41 10.04
CA TRP A 243 -3.68 -29.67 10.71
C TRP A 243 -2.79 -30.59 9.87
N LYS A 244 -2.90 -30.55 8.55
CA LYS A 244 -1.99 -31.28 7.65
C LYS A 244 -0.52 -30.85 7.72
N ASN A 245 -0.27 -29.65 8.27
CA ASN A 245 1.06 -29.08 8.42
C ASN A 245 1.73 -29.43 9.75
N VAL A 246 1.00 -30.10 10.66
CA VAL A 246 1.50 -30.48 12.00
C VAL A 246 1.84 -31.96 12.01
N ASP A 247 3.11 -32.25 12.11
CA ASP A 247 3.64 -33.61 12.23
C ASP A 247 4.05 -33.84 13.69
N PHE A 248 3.19 -34.56 14.42
CA PHE A 248 3.43 -34.89 15.83
C PHE A 248 4.51 -35.95 16.01
N GLU A 249 4.70 -36.87 15.05
CA GLU A 249 5.69 -37.91 15.11
C GLU A 249 7.12 -37.35 15.03
N ASN A 250 7.35 -36.51 14.01
CA ASN A 250 8.63 -35.83 13.82
C ASN A 250 8.75 -34.52 14.62
N ARG A 251 7.73 -34.11 15.33
CA ARG A 251 7.66 -32.89 16.13
C ARG A 251 8.02 -31.65 15.32
N ILE A 252 7.37 -31.46 14.18
CA ILE A 252 7.58 -30.30 13.30
C ILE A 252 6.27 -29.69 12.82
N ILE A 253 6.31 -28.39 12.60
CA ILE A 253 5.28 -27.62 11.91
C ILE A 253 5.87 -27.14 10.58
N THR A 254 5.16 -27.34 9.46
CA THR A 254 5.58 -26.90 8.15
C THR A 254 4.71 -25.73 7.71
N ILE A 255 5.29 -24.55 7.50
CA ILE A 255 4.58 -23.39 6.97
C ILE A 255 4.77 -23.31 5.46
N ASP A 256 3.67 -23.31 4.73
CA ASP A 256 3.68 -23.30 3.26
C ASP A 256 4.31 -22.03 2.70
N ALA A 257 5.02 -22.16 1.57
CA ALA A 257 5.68 -21.05 0.87
C ALA A 257 4.71 -19.92 0.47
N SER A 258 3.44 -20.23 0.21
CA SER A 258 2.40 -19.25 -0.14
C SER A 258 2.06 -18.29 1.00
N VAL A 259 2.26 -18.72 2.24
CA VAL A 259 2.03 -17.92 3.45
C VAL A 259 3.25 -17.05 3.77
N MET A 260 4.44 -17.55 3.46
CA MET A 260 5.72 -16.94 3.81
C MET A 260 6.03 -15.71 2.98
N LYS A 261 6.55 -14.66 3.62
CA LYS A 261 7.02 -13.44 2.94
C LYS A 261 8.13 -13.73 1.92
N GLY A 262 9.01 -14.68 2.24
CA GLY A 262 10.14 -15.10 1.38
C GLY A 262 9.78 -16.16 0.34
N ARG A 263 8.52 -16.61 0.27
CA ARG A 263 8.05 -17.66 -0.65
C ARG A 263 8.87 -18.97 -0.58
N LYS A 264 9.42 -19.28 0.58
CA LYS A 264 10.12 -20.54 0.87
C LYS A 264 9.40 -21.26 2.00
N ILE A 265 9.33 -22.58 1.94
CA ILE A 265 8.81 -23.43 3.03
C ILE A 265 9.61 -23.15 4.29
N HIS A 266 8.92 -23.02 5.41
CA HIS A 266 9.55 -22.85 6.73
C HIS A 266 9.18 -24.01 7.64
N VAL A 267 10.19 -24.74 8.12
CA VAL A 267 10.03 -25.85 9.05
C VAL A 267 10.36 -25.36 10.46
N VAL A 268 9.46 -25.61 11.41
CA VAL A 268 9.54 -25.14 12.80
C VAL A 268 9.51 -26.35 13.73
N PRO A 269 10.55 -26.61 14.52
CA PRO A 269 10.53 -27.68 15.51
C PRO A 269 9.59 -27.32 16.67
N MET A 270 8.89 -28.32 17.20
CA MET A 270 8.00 -28.19 18.33
C MET A 270 8.69 -28.58 19.62
N SER A 271 8.64 -27.71 20.63
CA SER A 271 8.95 -28.06 22.03
C SER A 271 7.84 -28.95 22.64
N ASP A 272 8.11 -29.57 23.77
CA ASP A 272 7.13 -30.38 24.50
C ASP A 272 5.85 -29.57 24.80
N GLN A 273 5.99 -28.31 25.21
CA GLN A 273 4.89 -27.41 25.50
C GLN A 273 4.02 -27.14 24.24
N VAL A 274 4.63 -27.00 23.08
CA VAL A 274 3.90 -26.80 21.82
C VAL A 274 3.14 -28.08 21.44
N VAL A 275 3.76 -29.24 21.59
CA VAL A 275 3.12 -30.54 21.33
C VAL A 275 1.90 -30.72 22.22
N GLU A 276 2.03 -30.46 23.53
CA GLU A 276 0.92 -30.57 24.49
C GLU A 276 -0.26 -29.63 24.13
N LEU A 277 0.05 -28.38 23.87
CA LEU A 277 -0.95 -27.37 23.47
C LEU A 277 -1.69 -27.75 22.17
N LEU A 278 -0.95 -28.21 21.15
CA LEU A 278 -1.54 -28.61 19.89
C LEU A 278 -2.30 -29.93 20.01
N THR A 279 -1.87 -30.85 20.84
CA THR A 279 -2.61 -32.09 21.15
C THR A 279 -3.95 -31.76 21.79
N THR A 280 -3.95 -30.90 22.81
CA THR A 280 -5.18 -30.39 23.44
C THR A 280 -6.09 -29.74 22.42
N LEU A 281 -5.56 -28.85 21.56
CA LEU A 281 -6.32 -28.12 20.55
C LEU A 281 -6.85 -29.06 19.46
N SER A 282 -6.17 -30.15 19.17
CA SER A 282 -6.57 -31.10 18.12
C SER A 282 -7.93 -31.73 18.40
N SER A 283 -8.24 -32.04 19.65
CA SER A 283 -9.55 -32.56 20.06
C SER A 283 -10.70 -31.56 19.86
N ILE A 284 -10.38 -30.27 19.84
CA ILE A 284 -11.37 -29.17 19.76
C ILE A 284 -11.61 -28.71 18.33
N THR A 285 -10.54 -28.53 17.55
CA THR A 285 -10.66 -27.84 16.23
C THR A 285 -10.51 -28.78 15.05
N LYS A 286 -9.72 -29.87 15.14
CA LYS A 286 -9.48 -30.80 14.04
C LYS A 286 -10.76 -31.48 13.50
N PRO A 287 -11.76 -31.82 14.35
CA PRO A 287 -13.03 -32.40 13.84
C PRO A 287 -13.89 -31.45 13.03
N VAL A 288 -13.69 -30.12 13.17
CA VAL A 288 -14.59 -29.09 12.64
C VAL A 288 -13.92 -28.10 11.68
N SER A 289 -12.59 -28.18 11.54
CA SER A 289 -11.81 -27.21 10.74
C SER A 289 -10.54 -27.83 10.21
N GLU A 290 -10.12 -27.41 9.01
CA GLU A 290 -8.78 -27.67 8.51
C GLU A 290 -7.72 -26.80 9.21
N PHE A 291 -8.11 -25.64 9.76
CA PHE A 291 -7.21 -24.73 10.45
C PHE A 291 -6.98 -25.18 11.90
N VAL A 292 -5.73 -25.16 12.32
CA VAL A 292 -5.33 -25.41 13.72
C VAL A 292 -6.03 -24.40 14.63
N PHE A 293 -5.95 -23.13 14.28
CA PHE A 293 -6.58 -22.03 14.99
C PHE A 293 -7.83 -21.58 14.24
N ALA A 294 -8.89 -22.37 14.38
CA ALA A 294 -10.16 -22.13 13.70
C ALA A 294 -10.89 -20.87 14.18
N GLY A 295 -11.51 -20.16 13.26
CA GLY A 295 -12.34 -18.99 13.57
C GLY A 295 -13.53 -19.32 14.47
N ARG A 296 -13.92 -18.38 15.33
CA ARG A 296 -15.04 -18.56 16.26
C ARG A 296 -16.37 -18.71 15.52
N ASN A 297 -16.64 -17.79 14.60
CA ASN A 297 -17.93 -17.70 13.90
C ASN A 297 -17.96 -18.51 12.60
N ASP A 298 -16.80 -18.72 11.98
CA ASP A 298 -16.67 -19.46 10.72
C ASP A 298 -15.48 -20.41 10.82
N LYS A 299 -15.76 -21.71 10.95
CA LYS A 299 -14.73 -22.76 11.08
C LYS A 299 -13.93 -23.00 9.81
N LYS A 300 -14.40 -22.50 8.66
CA LYS A 300 -13.71 -22.56 7.38
C LYS A 300 -12.66 -21.45 7.22
N LYS A 301 -12.54 -20.58 8.23
CA LYS A 301 -11.56 -19.50 8.28
C LYS A 301 -10.70 -19.61 9.54
N PRO A 302 -9.47 -19.10 9.51
CA PRO A 302 -8.63 -19.02 10.72
C PRO A 302 -9.17 -17.95 11.68
N ILE A 303 -8.66 -17.95 12.93
CA ILE A 303 -8.90 -16.86 13.89
C ILE A 303 -8.61 -15.49 13.27
N CYS A 304 -9.28 -14.45 13.78
CA CYS A 304 -9.10 -13.08 13.27
C CYS A 304 -7.66 -12.57 13.52
N GLU A 305 -7.29 -11.54 12.78
CA GLU A 305 -5.92 -10.98 12.85
C GLU A 305 -5.56 -10.43 14.23
N ASN A 306 -6.56 -9.93 14.93
CA ASN A 306 -6.38 -9.32 16.23
C ASN A 306 -6.57 -10.30 17.40
N ALA A 307 -6.77 -11.61 17.14
CA ALA A 307 -7.08 -12.56 18.22
C ALA A 307 -6.00 -12.57 19.33
N VAL A 308 -4.72 -12.58 18.95
CA VAL A 308 -3.60 -12.52 19.91
C VAL A 308 -3.56 -11.17 20.63
N LEU A 309 -3.74 -10.06 19.89
CA LEU A 309 -3.75 -8.72 20.49
C LEU A 309 -4.92 -8.53 21.46
N LEU A 310 -6.07 -9.15 21.19
CA LEU A 310 -7.21 -9.15 22.12
C LEU A 310 -6.91 -9.91 23.41
N VAL A 311 -6.21 -11.04 23.35
CA VAL A 311 -5.74 -11.75 24.55
C VAL A 311 -4.79 -10.84 25.36
N ILE A 312 -3.78 -10.27 24.70
CA ILE A 312 -2.79 -9.36 25.33
C ILE A 312 -3.50 -8.16 25.98
N LYS A 313 -4.49 -7.57 25.30
CA LYS A 313 -5.29 -6.46 25.83
C LYS A 313 -6.10 -6.88 27.07
N GLN A 314 -6.80 -8.03 27.01
CA GLN A 314 -7.65 -8.48 28.10
C GLN A 314 -6.88 -8.83 29.38
N ILE A 315 -5.62 -9.23 29.26
CA ILE A 315 -4.75 -9.49 30.41
C ILE A 315 -3.98 -8.24 30.91
N GLY A 316 -4.31 -7.05 30.36
CA GLY A 316 -3.75 -5.77 30.81
C GLY A 316 -2.45 -5.33 30.18
N TYR A 317 -1.98 -5.95 29.11
CA TYR A 317 -0.70 -5.64 28.44
C TYR A 317 -0.86 -4.88 27.11
N GLU A 318 -2.00 -4.20 26.89
CA GLU A 318 -2.20 -3.37 25.71
C GLU A 318 -1.14 -2.27 25.62
N GLY A 319 -0.44 -2.20 24.50
CA GLY A 319 0.63 -1.20 24.27
C GLY A 319 1.98 -1.52 24.95
N LEU A 320 2.04 -2.55 25.77
CA LEU A 320 3.26 -3.05 26.41
C LEU A 320 3.84 -4.26 25.67
N GLU A 321 2.96 -5.08 25.08
CA GLU A 321 3.33 -6.30 24.38
C GLU A 321 2.56 -6.42 23.06
N SER A 322 3.09 -7.19 22.11
CA SER A 322 2.45 -7.49 20.82
C SER A 322 2.85 -8.86 20.28
N GLY A 323 2.05 -9.43 19.39
CA GLY A 323 2.42 -10.69 18.74
C GLY A 323 3.71 -10.60 17.91
N HIS A 324 4.17 -9.41 17.54
CA HIS A 324 5.49 -9.19 16.92
C HIS A 324 6.57 -8.98 17.99
N GLY A 325 6.20 -8.46 19.14
CA GLY A 325 7.07 -8.32 20.31
C GLY A 325 7.64 -9.65 20.79
N PHE A 326 6.85 -10.73 20.79
CA PHE A 326 7.35 -12.08 21.12
C PHE A 326 8.53 -12.52 20.26
N ARG A 327 8.64 -12.06 19.05
CA ARG A 327 9.80 -12.35 18.19
C ARG A 327 11.02 -11.50 18.57
N HIS A 328 10.79 -10.27 19.05
CA HIS A 328 11.86 -9.45 19.61
C HIS A 328 12.38 -10.04 20.91
N GLU A 329 11.48 -10.48 21.83
CA GLU A 329 11.86 -11.22 23.05
C GLU A 329 12.73 -12.42 22.69
N PHE A 330 12.24 -13.30 21.80
CA PHE A 330 12.99 -14.48 21.35
C PHE A 330 14.37 -14.11 20.81
N SER A 331 14.44 -13.16 19.88
CA SER A 331 15.71 -12.77 19.28
C SER A 331 16.70 -12.21 20.31
N THR A 332 16.22 -11.35 21.21
CA THR A 332 17.06 -10.73 22.24
C THR A 332 17.61 -11.79 23.20
N ILE A 333 16.73 -12.59 23.78
CA ILE A 333 17.09 -13.57 24.79
C ILE A 333 17.98 -14.68 24.21
N MET A 334 17.67 -15.15 22.98
CA MET A 334 18.53 -16.15 22.33
C MET A 334 19.96 -15.65 22.07
N ASN A 335 20.09 -14.36 21.68
CA ASN A 335 21.43 -13.78 21.49
C ASN A 335 22.15 -13.54 22.82
N GLU A 336 21.46 -13.15 23.89
CA GLU A 336 22.02 -12.94 25.21
C GLU A 336 22.53 -14.28 25.83
N HIS A 337 21.86 -15.39 25.50
CA HIS A 337 22.28 -16.75 25.91
C HIS A 337 23.16 -17.46 24.86
N GLU A 338 23.79 -16.70 23.97
CA GLU A 338 24.83 -17.15 23.02
C GLU A 338 24.40 -18.29 22.07
N TRP A 339 23.10 -18.43 21.79
CA TRP A 339 22.63 -19.36 20.78
C TRP A 339 23.14 -18.99 19.40
N PRO A 340 23.44 -19.96 18.50
CA PRO A 340 23.98 -19.67 17.19
C PRO A 340 23.11 -18.73 16.38
N ALA A 341 23.64 -17.58 15.98
CA ALA A 341 22.91 -16.55 15.25
C ALA A 341 22.22 -17.07 13.97
N ASP A 342 22.89 -17.98 13.23
CA ASP A 342 22.29 -18.59 12.04
C ASP A 342 21.05 -19.42 12.37
N ALA A 343 21.03 -20.13 13.52
CA ALA A 343 19.86 -20.88 13.97
C ALA A 343 18.70 -19.95 14.36
N ILE A 344 19.00 -18.84 15.04
CA ILE A 344 18.03 -17.80 15.40
C ILE A 344 17.42 -17.20 14.14
N GLU A 345 18.22 -16.78 13.16
CA GLU A 345 17.76 -16.17 11.92
C GLU A 345 16.90 -17.12 11.07
N VAL A 346 17.28 -18.41 11.01
CA VAL A 346 16.49 -19.45 10.34
C VAL A 346 15.16 -19.67 11.06
N GLN A 347 15.15 -19.70 12.41
CA GLN A 347 13.91 -19.83 13.20
C GLN A 347 12.98 -18.65 12.95
N LEU A 348 13.50 -17.45 12.87
CA LEU A 348 12.74 -16.24 12.58
C LEU A 348 12.35 -16.12 11.10
N ALA A 349 12.79 -17.02 10.23
CA ALA A 349 12.61 -16.94 8.78
C ALA A 349 12.95 -15.52 8.25
N HIS A 350 14.06 -14.96 8.74
CA HIS A 350 14.60 -13.72 8.21
C HIS A 350 15.26 -14.03 6.86
N ALA A 351 14.89 -13.25 5.84
CA ALA A 351 15.57 -13.35 4.57
C ALA A 351 16.97 -12.74 4.75
N ASN A 352 18.00 -13.59 4.66
CA ASN A 352 19.40 -13.13 4.62
C ASN A 352 19.72 -12.36 3.30
N GLY A 353 18.79 -11.53 2.86
CA GLY A 353 18.73 -10.87 1.55
C GLY A 353 19.72 -9.73 1.36
N GLY A 354 20.84 -9.73 2.00
CA GLY A 354 21.87 -8.69 1.86
C GLY A 354 23.30 -9.15 2.14
N SER A 355 23.48 -10.36 2.71
CA SER A 355 24.81 -10.91 2.91
C SER A 355 25.12 -12.02 1.91
N VAL A 356 26.36 -12.04 1.39
CA VAL A 356 26.87 -13.11 0.53
C VAL A 356 26.66 -14.48 1.21
N ARG A 357 26.78 -14.55 2.54
CA ARG A 357 26.55 -15.74 3.36
C ARG A 357 25.10 -16.27 3.26
N GLY A 358 24.09 -15.39 3.22
CA GLY A 358 22.68 -15.80 3.13
C GLY A 358 22.26 -16.31 1.76
N ILE A 359 22.98 -15.96 0.69
CA ILE A 359 22.71 -16.47 -0.66
C ILE A 359 23.15 -17.94 -0.79
N TYR A 360 24.23 -18.34 -0.12
CA TYR A 360 24.82 -19.66 -0.25
C TYR A 360 24.47 -20.64 0.91
N ASN A 361 23.94 -20.15 2.04
CA ASN A 361 23.62 -20.99 3.17
C ASN A 361 22.14 -21.45 3.12
N HIS A 362 21.94 -22.71 2.74
CA HIS A 362 20.63 -23.38 2.74
C HIS A 362 20.43 -24.32 3.94
N ALA A 363 21.32 -24.29 4.91
CA ALA A 363 21.24 -25.14 6.08
C ALA A 363 20.02 -24.81 6.94
N GLN A 364 19.31 -25.85 7.38
CA GLN A 364 18.11 -25.73 8.22
C GLN A 364 18.41 -25.74 9.71
N TYR A 365 19.60 -26.19 10.11
CA TYR A 365 20.04 -26.35 11.52
C TYR A 365 18.98 -27.04 12.39
N LEU A 366 18.26 -28.03 11.85
CA LEU A 366 17.03 -28.53 12.47
C LEU A 366 17.31 -29.11 13.89
N ASP A 367 18.35 -29.92 14.08
CA ASP A 367 18.66 -30.50 15.38
C ASP A 367 19.04 -29.42 16.40
N LYS A 368 19.88 -28.47 16.01
CA LYS A 368 20.23 -27.34 16.88
C LYS A 368 19.04 -26.45 17.21
N ARG A 369 18.12 -26.27 16.26
CA ARG A 369 16.88 -25.55 16.51
C ARG A 369 15.92 -26.32 17.40
N ARG A 370 15.92 -27.66 17.39
CA ARG A 370 15.13 -28.46 18.35
C ARG A 370 15.60 -28.18 19.78
N GLU A 371 16.90 -28.25 20.03
CA GLU A 371 17.49 -27.93 21.35
C GLU A 371 17.14 -26.47 21.75
N MET A 372 17.36 -25.52 20.84
CA MET A 372 17.09 -24.10 21.07
C MET A 372 15.63 -23.83 21.40
N MET A 373 14.69 -24.43 20.66
CA MET A 373 13.26 -24.19 20.87
C MET A 373 12.73 -24.88 22.12
N GLN A 374 13.31 -26.00 22.51
CA GLN A 374 12.98 -26.62 23.80
C GLN A 374 13.51 -25.76 24.96
N TRP A 375 14.78 -25.32 24.89
CA TRP A 375 15.35 -24.41 25.87
C TRP A 375 14.54 -23.12 26.01
N TRP A 376 14.14 -22.50 24.87
CA TRP A 376 13.29 -21.31 24.86
C TRP A 376 11.96 -21.52 25.57
N ALA A 377 11.33 -22.65 25.33
CA ALA A 377 10.05 -22.96 25.97
C ALA A 377 10.19 -23.17 27.47
N ASP A 378 11.28 -23.86 27.88
CA ASP A 378 11.58 -24.09 29.29
C ASP A 378 12.00 -22.81 30.03
N TRP A 379 12.72 -21.92 29.35
CA TRP A 379 13.05 -20.58 29.85
C TRP A 379 11.80 -19.73 30.07
N LEU A 380 10.89 -19.71 29.11
CA LEU A 380 9.62 -19.02 29.25
C LEU A 380 8.78 -19.54 30.42
N ASP A 381 8.85 -20.81 30.70
CA ASP A 381 8.16 -21.46 31.82
C ASP A 381 8.90 -21.31 33.16
N GLY A 382 10.08 -20.70 33.17
CA GLY A 382 10.93 -20.56 34.37
C GLY A 382 11.54 -21.86 34.87
N LYS A 383 11.80 -22.81 33.96
CA LYS A 383 12.42 -24.12 34.30
C LYS A 383 13.94 -24.11 34.14
N VAL A 384 14.46 -23.17 33.36
CA VAL A 384 15.89 -22.93 33.14
C VAL A 384 16.18 -21.45 33.23
N ASP A 385 17.43 -21.11 33.62
CA ASP A 385 17.92 -19.72 33.73
C ASP A 385 18.47 -19.21 32.39
#